data_518d694bbf0405255c61c0f9051bd32c
#
_entry.id   518d694bbf0405255c61c0f9051bd32c
#
_cell.length_a   1.000
_cell.length_b   1.000
_cell.length_c   1.000
_cell.angle_alpha   90.00
_cell.angle_beta   90.00
_cell.angle_gamma   90.00
#
_symmetry.space_group_name_H-M   'P 1'
#
loop_
_entity.id
_entity.type
_entity.pdbx_description
1 polymer ?
#
loop_
_entity_poly.entity_id
_entity_poly.type
_entity_poly.pdbx_seq_one_letter_code
_entity_poly.pdbx_strand_id
1 'polypeptide(L)'
;MGPIAPEQPPSMPATASAACRAEGWTAAAEANSRSLIDPAWAPFGRPEAGWEIYVALIQHEIGTGCPANSEGFAAALGAWQGVNGQGGDGVVSEPVFLALKSVVQTRREFVRATASGACPETPDLITAARLKEGYGEKQVWMRPRALDAYRRMVAAARAAVPEAAADPEMLTIFSGYRSPAADAARCQADGNCDGIVRARCSAHRTGLAADMVVGHAPGYTVDSSADANRLFMTHTATYRWLLANAGRFGFVNYPFEPWHWEWTGEAP
;
A
#
# COMPACT_ATOMS: atom_id res chain seq x y z
N MET A 1 27.97 3.94 29.50
CA MET A 1 26.68 3.97 28.79
C MET A 1 26.29 2.51 28.57
N GLY A 2 25.27 2.05 29.27
CA GLY A 2 24.75 0.67 29.10
C GLY A 2 23.86 0.56 27.87
N PRO A 3 23.68 -0.65 27.31
CA PRO A 3 22.82 -0.84 26.15
C PRO A 3 21.36 -0.53 26.51
N ILE A 4 20.71 0.30 25.69
CA ILE A 4 19.28 0.57 25.79
C ILE A 4 18.55 -0.70 25.33
N ALA A 5 17.74 -1.28 26.21
CA ALA A 5 16.90 -2.43 25.89
C ALA A 5 15.86 -2.00 24.83
N PRO A 6 15.51 -2.87 23.86
CA PRO A 6 14.48 -2.56 22.91
C PRO A 6 13.12 -2.38 23.61
N GLU A 7 12.47 -1.26 23.34
CA GLU A 7 11.14 -0.93 23.85
C GLU A 7 10.12 -1.94 23.30
N GLN A 8 9.43 -2.64 24.20
CA GLN A 8 8.38 -3.58 23.83
C GLN A 8 7.21 -2.83 23.18
N PRO A 9 6.63 -3.37 22.09
CA PRO A 9 5.45 -2.77 21.51
C PRO A 9 4.30 -2.71 22.52
N PRO A 10 3.47 -1.66 22.50
CA PRO A 10 2.38 -1.48 23.44
C PRO A 10 1.41 -2.67 23.40
N SER A 11 1.16 -3.29 24.56
CA SER A 11 0.16 -4.35 24.70
C SER A 11 -1.23 -3.81 24.34
N MET A 12 -1.96 -4.50 23.47
CA MET A 12 -3.32 -4.13 23.10
C MET A 12 -4.25 -4.08 24.34
N PRO A 13 -5.14 -3.08 24.42
CA PRO A 13 -6.07 -2.98 25.52
C PRO A 13 -7.03 -4.21 25.56
N ALA A 14 -7.35 -4.69 26.74
CA ALA A 14 -8.15 -5.91 26.99
C ALA A 14 -9.54 -5.90 26.27
N THR A 15 -10.11 -4.73 26.02
CA THR A 15 -11.38 -4.55 25.29
C THR A 15 -11.28 -4.91 23.80
N ALA A 16 -10.14 -4.65 23.15
CA ALA A 16 -9.93 -5.05 21.75
C ALA A 16 -9.81 -6.58 21.60
N SER A 17 -9.24 -7.27 22.60
CA SER A 17 -9.12 -8.74 22.62
C SER A 17 -10.48 -9.46 22.65
N ALA A 18 -11.46 -8.94 23.40
CA ALA A 18 -12.80 -9.53 23.47
C ALA A 18 -13.60 -9.35 22.17
N ALA A 19 -13.47 -8.20 21.53
CA ALA A 19 -14.13 -7.91 20.25
C ALA A 19 -13.59 -8.75 19.07
N CYS A 20 -12.41 -9.35 19.21
CA CYS A 20 -11.77 -10.18 18.18
C CYS A 20 -11.90 -11.68 18.43
N ARG A 21 -12.81 -12.10 19.33
CA ARG A 21 -13.18 -13.51 19.49
C ARG A 21 -14.33 -13.87 18.55
N ALA A 22 -14.26 -15.07 17.98
CA ALA A 22 -15.32 -15.64 17.17
C ALA A 22 -15.31 -17.17 17.32
N GLU A 23 -16.38 -17.73 17.84
CA GLU A 23 -16.50 -19.17 18.06
C GLU A 23 -16.38 -19.95 16.75
N GLY A 24 -15.62 -21.06 16.77
CA GLY A 24 -15.43 -21.94 15.61
C GLY A 24 -14.26 -21.56 14.70
N TRP A 25 -13.53 -20.45 14.97
CA TRP A 25 -12.45 -19.98 14.10
C TRP A 25 -11.02 -20.17 14.67
N THR A 26 -10.88 -20.87 15.79
CA THR A 26 -9.58 -21.08 16.45
C THR A 26 -8.56 -21.73 15.52
N ALA A 27 -8.92 -22.79 14.80
CA ALA A 27 -8.02 -23.49 13.89
C ALA A 27 -7.53 -22.61 12.74
N ALA A 28 -8.42 -21.76 12.18
CA ALA A 28 -8.07 -20.81 11.14
C ALA A 28 -7.15 -19.69 11.67
N ALA A 29 -7.42 -19.17 12.87
CA ALA A 29 -6.55 -18.17 13.53
C ALA A 29 -5.14 -18.72 13.78
N GLU A 30 -5.02 -19.97 14.23
CA GLU A 30 -3.73 -20.65 14.39
C GLU A 30 -3.01 -20.88 13.05
N ALA A 31 -3.73 -21.24 12.00
CA ALA A 31 -3.17 -21.39 10.66
C ALA A 31 -2.63 -20.06 10.13
N ASN A 32 -3.39 -18.98 10.30
CA ASN A 32 -2.97 -17.61 9.94
C ASN A 32 -1.73 -17.19 10.75
N SER A 33 -1.68 -17.49 12.05
CA SER A 33 -0.52 -17.18 12.89
C SER A 33 0.76 -17.87 12.40
N ARG A 34 0.67 -19.13 11.99
CA ARG A 34 1.80 -19.89 11.46
C ARG A 34 2.28 -19.40 10.10
N SER A 35 1.34 -19.03 9.21
CA SER A 35 1.67 -18.58 7.85
C SER A 35 2.04 -17.11 7.73
N LEU A 36 1.91 -16.33 8.81
CA LEU A 36 2.10 -14.89 8.78
C LEU A 36 3.51 -14.47 8.31
N ILE A 37 4.53 -15.19 8.74
CA ILE A 37 5.95 -14.91 8.47
C ILE A 37 6.64 -15.99 7.63
N ASP A 38 5.97 -17.10 7.37
CA ASP A 38 6.51 -18.26 6.66
C ASP A 38 5.37 -18.99 5.95
N PRO A 39 5.08 -18.77 4.68
CA PRO A 39 5.78 -19.45 3.60
C PRO A 39 6.56 -18.51 2.67
N ALA A 40 7.50 -19.07 1.90
CA ALA A 40 8.05 -18.41 0.73
C ALA A 40 7.01 -18.44 -0.39
N TRP A 41 6.70 -17.30 -0.98
CA TRP A 41 5.78 -17.13 -2.09
C TRP A 41 6.22 -15.98 -3.02
N ALA A 42 5.51 -15.71 -4.09
CA ALA A 42 5.89 -14.65 -5.03
C ALA A 42 4.66 -13.92 -5.61
N PRO A 43 3.81 -13.31 -4.78
CA PRO A 43 2.51 -12.77 -5.23
C PRO A 43 2.64 -11.61 -6.22
N PHE A 44 3.79 -10.95 -6.27
CA PHE A 44 4.13 -9.87 -7.20
C PHE A 44 5.31 -10.23 -8.13
N GLY A 45 5.59 -11.53 -8.32
CA GLY A 45 6.65 -12.01 -9.21
C GLY A 45 8.06 -11.93 -8.61
N ARG A 46 8.18 -11.55 -7.33
CA ARG A 46 9.45 -11.63 -6.57
C ARG A 46 9.25 -12.46 -5.30
N PRO A 47 10.28 -13.18 -4.84
CA PRO A 47 10.20 -13.93 -3.59
C PRO A 47 9.95 -13.01 -2.39
N GLU A 48 9.00 -13.39 -1.54
CA GLU A 48 8.66 -12.75 -0.27
C GLU A 48 8.48 -13.82 0.80
N ALA A 49 8.66 -13.45 2.09
CA ALA A 49 8.43 -14.34 3.21
C ALA A 49 7.16 -13.93 3.96
N GLY A 50 6.19 -14.83 4.01
CA GLY A 50 4.93 -14.58 4.70
C GLY A 50 4.10 -13.46 4.06
N TRP A 51 3.06 -13.03 4.78
CA TRP A 51 2.11 -12.00 4.32
C TRP A 51 1.90 -10.87 5.35
N GLU A 52 2.79 -10.77 6.34
CA GLU A 52 2.68 -9.78 7.42
C GLU A 52 2.64 -8.34 6.86
N ILE A 53 3.40 -8.05 5.81
CA ILE A 53 3.41 -6.75 5.12
C ILE A 53 2.00 -6.35 4.65
N TYR A 54 1.16 -7.31 4.33
CA TYR A 54 -0.17 -7.08 3.76
C TYR A 54 -1.30 -7.07 4.79
N VAL A 55 -1.02 -7.29 6.08
CA VAL A 55 -2.05 -7.39 7.14
C VAL A 55 -2.96 -6.19 7.16
N ALA A 56 -2.42 -4.97 7.15
CA ALA A 56 -3.22 -3.75 7.19
C ALA A 56 -4.15 -3.62 5.97
N LEU A 57 -3.66 -3.98 4.78
CA LEU A 57 -4.45 -4.00 3.55
C LEU A 57 -5.57 -5.05 3.61
N ILE A 58 -5.24 -6.27 4.06
CA ILE A 58 -6.23 -7.35 4.19
C ILE A 58 -7.29 -6.95 5.21
N GLN A 59 -6.90 -6.45 6.38
CA GLN A 59 -7.83 -5.95 7.41
C GLN A 59 -8.80 -4.90 6.83
N HIS A 60 -8.28 -3.95 6.07
CA HIS A 60 -9.11 -2.94 5.41
C HIS A 60 -10.09 -3.57 4.42
N GLU A 61 -9.63 -4.49 3.58
CA GLU A 61 -10.45 -5.12 2.53
C GLU A 61 -11.55 -6.03 3.10
N ILE A 62 -11.26 -6.77 4.18
CA ILE A 62 -12.23 -7.65 4.84
C ILE A 62 -13.05 -6.94 5.94
N GLY A 63 -12.82 -5.64 6.15
CA GLY A 63 -13.61 -4.79 7.06
C GLY A 63 -13.40 -5.10 8.55
N THR A 64 -12.18 -5.46 8.97
CA THR A 64 -11.88 -5.76 10.39
C THR A 64 -10.67 -4.98 10.90
N GLY A 65 -10.66 -4.66 12.20
CA GLY A 65 -9.48 -4.19 12.93
C GLY A 65 -8.79 -5.28 13.77
N CYS A 66 -9.26 -6.53 13.67
CA CYS A 66 -8.75 -7.62 14.48
C CYS A 66 -7.35 -8.08 14.04
N PRO A 67 -6.47 -8.45 14.99
CA PRO A 67 -5.15 -8.98 14.66
C PRO A 67 -5.22 -10.22 13.77
N ALA A 68 -4.25 -10.37 12.87
CA ALA A 68 -4.20 -11.45 11.88
C ALA A 68 -4.27 -12.87 12.47
N ASN A 69 -3.79 -13.05 13.70
CA ASN A 69 -3.80 -14.31 14.47
C ASN A 69 -5.03 -14.48 15.36
N SER A 70 -6.09 -13.69 15.15
CA SER A 70 -7.30 -13.77 15.97
C SER A 70 -8.46 -14.45 15.25
N GLU A 71 -9.38 -15.02 16.04
CA GLU A 71 -10.62 -15.62 15.53
C GLU A 71 -11.49 -14.61 14.78
N GLY A 72 -11.55 -13.35 15.25
CA GLY A 72 -12.30 -12.28 14.60
C GLY A 72 -11.76 -11.92 13.22
N PHE A 73 -10.44 -11.97 13.02
CA PHE A 73 -9.83 -11.82 11.70
C PHE A 73 -10.22 -12.99 10.79
N ALA A 74 -10.08 -14.23 11.27
CA ALA A 74 -10.41 -15.44 10.53
C ALA A 74 -11.90 -15.46 10.12
N ALA A 75 -12.80 -15.07 11.02
CA ALA A 75 -14.23 -14.96 10.73
C ALA A 75 -14.54 -13.92 9.64
N ALA A 76 -13.93 -12.72 9.74
CA ALA A 76 -14.09 -11.68 8.73
C ALA A 76 -13.54 -12.11 7.37
N LEU A 77 -12.37 -12.77 7.35
CA LEU A 77 -11.79 -13.31 6.12
C LEU A 77 -12.68 -14.40 5.53
N GLY A 78 -13.22 -15.33 6.35
CA GLY A 78 -14.14 -16.38 5.89
C GLY A 78 -15.40 -15.81 5.27
N ALA A 79 -15.96 -14.74 5.85
CA ALA A 79 -17.10 -14.04 5.26
C ALA A 79 -16.74 -13.41 3.90
N TRP A 80 -15.58 -12.74 3.79
CA TRP A 80 -15.09 -12.17 2.54
C TRP A 80 -14.86 -13.27 1.48
N GLN A 81 -14.25 -14.39 1.86
CA GLN A 81 -14.02 -15.55 0.99
C GLN A 81 -15.33 -16.10 0.43
N GLY A 82 -16.36 -16.23 1.28
CA GLY A 82 -17.67 -16.72 0.86
C GLY A 82 -18.30 -15.85 -0.22
N VAL A 83 -18.22 -14.51 -0.06
CA VAL A 83 -18.74 -13.54 -1.06
C VAL A 83 -17.92 -13.57 -2.36
N ASN A 84 -16.63 -13.87 -2.28
CA ASN A 84 -15.71 -13.83 -3.42
C ASN A 84 -15.40 -15.22 -4.02
N GLY A 85 -16.16 -16.27 -3.66
CA GLY A 85 -16.00 -17.62 -4.20
C GLY A 85 -14.70 -18.33 -3.80
N GLN A 86 -14.15 -18.00 -2.62
CA GLN A 86 -12.87 -18.53 -2.12
C GLN A 86 -13.02 -19.58 -1.00
N GLY A 87 -14.19 -20.22 -0.90
CA GLY A 87 -14.44 -21.32 0.05
C GLY A 87 -14.98 -20.90 1.41
N GLY A 88 -14.30 -20.01 2.14
CA GLY A 88 -14.80 -19.51 3.43
C GLY A 88 -14.16 -20.16 4.66
N ASP A 89 -12.91 -20.63 4.56
CA ASP A 89 -12.18 -21.28 5.64
C ASP A 89 -11.48 -20.30 6.61
N GLY A 90 -11.45 -19.00 6.28
CA GLY A 90 -10.83 -17.96 7.10
C GLY A 90 -9.30 -18.00 7.12
N VAL A 91 -8.65 -18.74 6.22
CA VAL A 91 -7.19 -18.86 6.13
C VAL A 91 -6.65 -18.06 4.98
N VAL A 92 -5.57 -17.28 5.22
CA VAL A 92 -4.82 -16.61 4.17
C VAL A 92 -3.94 -17.66 3.48
N SER A 93 -4.36 -18.06 2.29
CA SER A 93 -3.59 -18.91 1.37
C SER A 93 -3.18 -18.10 0.14
N GLU A 94 -2.25 -18.62 -0.67
CA GLU A 94 -1.83 -17.93 -1.90
C GLU A 94 -3.01 -17.65 -2.86
N PRO A 95 -3.93 -18.60 -3.14
CA PRO A 95 -5.12 -18.31 -3.96
C PRO A 95 -6.00 -17.22 -3.38
N VAL A 96 -6.23 -17.22 -2.07
CA VAL A 96 -7.02 -16.18 -1.37
C VAL A 96 -6.33 -14.83 -1.48
N PHE A 97 -5.03 -14.76 -1.28
CA PHE A 97 -4.28 -13.52 -1.42
C PHE A 97 -4.29 -13.01 -2.86
N LEU A 98 -4.17 -13.88 -3.86
CA LEU A 98 -4.25 -13.49 -5.27
C LEU A 98 -5.65 -12.95 -5.63
N ALA A 99 -6.71 -13.50 -5.05
CA ALA A 99 -8.06 -12.96 -5.20
C ALA A 99 -8.20 -11.56 -4.56
N LEU A 100 -7.72 -11.38 -3.32
CA LEU A 100 -7.66 -10.06 -2.65
C LEU A 100 -6.87 -9.06 -3.49
N LYS A 101 -5.67 -9.43 -3.93
CA LYS A 101 -4.84 -8.63 -4.81
C LYS A 101 -5.59 -8.21 -6.07
N SER A 102 -6.30 -9.13 -6.72
CA SER A 102 -7.07 -8.85 -7.94
C SER A 102 -8.15 -7.81 -7.69
N VAL A 103 -8.92 -7.93 -6.60
CA VAL A 103 -9.95 -6.95 -6.23
C VAL A 103 -9.36 -5.56 -6.05
N VAL A 104 -8.22 -5.44 -5.37
CA VAL A 104 -7.57 -4.14 -5.15
C VAL A 104 -6.97 -3.58 -6.45
N GLN A 105 -6.31 -4.43 -7.24
CA GLN A 105 -5.64 -4.02 -8.49
C GLN A 105 -6.64 -3.50 -9.54
N THR A 106 -7.84 -4.07 -9.63
CA THR A 106 -8.86 -3.63 -10.59
C THR A 106 -9.42 -2.23 -10.31
N ARG A 107 -9.17 -1.68 -9.11
CA ARG A 107 -9.55 -0.30 -8.76
C ARG A 107 -8.55 0.73 -9.32
N ARG A 108 -7.36 0.31 -9.75
CA ARG A 108 -6.29 1.19 -10.23
C ARG A 108 -6.52 1.58 -11.68
N GLU A 109 -6.45 2.88 -11.97
CA GLU A 109 -6.62 3.40 -13.34
C GLU A 109 -5.55 2.87 -14.29
N PHE A 110 -4.31 2.76 -13.84
CA PHE A 110 -3.23 2.21 -14.63
C PHE A 110 -3.51 0.77 -15.09
N VAL A 111 -4.03 -0.08 -14.20
CA VAL A 111 -4.36 -1.48 -14.53
C VAL A 111 -5.45 -1.56 -15.59
N ARG A 112 -6.45 -0.69 -15.49
CA ARG A 112 -7.54 -0.61 -16.49
C ARG A 112 -7.04 -0.08 -17.83
N ALA A 113 -6.24 0.97 -17.81
CA ALA A 113 -5.69 1.59 -19.02
C ALA A 113 -4.72 0.67 -19.78
N THR A 114 -4.02 -0.23 -19.07
CA THR A 114 -3.06 -1.17 -19.65
C THR A 114 -3.63 -2.55 -19.95
N ALA A 115 -4.92 -2.78 -19.75
CA ALA A 115 -5.56 -4.08 -19.96
C ALA A 115 -5.41 -4.62 -21.41
N SER A 116 -5.24 -3.74 -22.39
CA SER A 116 -4.94 -4.09 -23.79
C SER A 116 -3.48 -4.43 -24.06
N GLY A 117 -2.59 -4.30 -23.07
CA GLY A 117 -1.13 -4.42 -23.23
C GLY A 117 -0.45 -3.18 -23.80
N ALA A 118 -1.18 -2.09 -24.05
CA ALA A 118 -0.62 -0.81 -24.48
C ALA A 118 -0.26 0.06 -23.26
N CYS A 119 0.78 0.90 -23.44
CA CYS A 119 1.08 1.91 -22.43
C CYS A 119 0.05 3.06 -22.52
N PRO A 120 -0.32 3.68 -21.36
CA PRO A 120 -1.20 4.84 -21.37
C PRO A 120 -0.57 6.01 -22.15
N GLU A 121 -1.41 6.84 -22.74
CA GLU A 121 -0.99 8.09 -23.32
C GLU A 121 -0.48 9.05 -22.23
N THR A 122 0.33 10.01 -22.66
CA THR A 122 0.79 11.08 -21.75
C THR A 122 -0.32 12.12 -21.57
N PRO A 123 -0.47 12.71 -20.37
CA PRO A 123 -1.47 13.73 -20.16
C PRO A 123 -1.15 15.01 -20.96
N ASP A 124 -2.19 15.65 -21.48
CA ASP A 124 -2.08 16.95 -22.17
C ASP A 124 -1.65 18.07 -21.21
N LEU A 125 -2.00 17.92 -19.93
CA LEU A 125 -1.74 18.93 -18.91
C LEU A 125 -1.20 18.31 -17.64
N ILE A 126 -0.02 18.77 -17.25
CA ILE A 126 0.57 18.54 -15.92
C ILE A 126 0.89 19.87 -15.25
N THR A 127 0.87 19.92 -13.94
CA THR A 127 1.21 21.11 -13.15
C THR A 127 2.28 20.77 -12.11
N ALA A 128 3.13 21.74 -11.83
CA ALA A 128 4.15 21.63 -10.79
C ALA A 128 3.51 21.69 -9.41
N ALA A 129 3.89 20.76 -8.54
CA ALA A 129 3.64 20.87 -7.11
C ALA A 129 4.50 21.99 -6.52
N ARG A 130 4.11 22.52 -5.37
CA ARG A 130 4.96 23.45 -4.61
C ARG A 130 6.20 22.68 -4.15
N LEU A 131 7.37 23.32 -4.06
CA LEU A 131 8.60 22.66 -3.65
C LEU A 131 8.47 21.90 -2.32
N LYS A 132 7.80 22.50 -1.34
CA LYS A 132 7.52 21.87 -0.04
C LYS A 132 6.57 20.66 -0.08
N GLU A 133 5.90 20.42 -1.20
CA GLU A 133 5.07 19.23 -1.45
C GLU A 133 5.90 18.08 -2.01
N GLY A 134 7.12 18.36 -2.50
CA GLY A 134 8.10 17.38 -2.94
C GLY A 134 9.07 17.00 -1.82
N TYR A 135 9.38 15.73 -1.69
CA TYR A 135 10.37 15.23 -0.73
C TYR A 135 11.76 15.85 -0.97
N GLY A 136 12.38 16.37 0.08
CA GLY A 136 13.63 17.11 -0.03
C GLY A 136 13.53 18.34 -0.95
N GLU A 137 12.36 18.97 -1.00
CA GLU A 137 12.05 20.11 -1.89
C GLU A 137 12.25 19.83 -3.38
N LYS A 138 12.20 18.56 -3.77
CA LYS A 138 12.27 18.13 -5.17
C LYS A 138 11.06 18.62 -5.97
N GLN A 139 11.29 19.16 -7.17
CA GLN A 139 10.20 19.51 -8.06
C GLN A 139 9.52 18.25 -8.59
N VAL A 140 8.22 18.14 -8.38
CA VAL A 140 7.35 17.06 -8.88
C VAL A 140 6.17 17.63 -9.66
N TRP A 141 5.59 16.83 -10.55
CA TRP A 141 4.46 17.23 -11.40
C TRP A 141 3.37 16.18 -11.30
N MET A 142 2.12 16.61 -11.42
CA MET A 142 0.93 15.77 -11.50
C MET A 142 -0.12 16.44 -12.40
N ARG A 143 -1.19 15.72 -12.75
CA ARG A 143 -2.39 16.38 -13.31
C ARG A 143 -2.97 17.34 -12.27
N PRO A 144 -3.50 18.52 -12.66
CA PRO A 144 -3.97 19.54 -11.72
C PRO A 144 -5.01 19.03 -10.73
N ARG A 145 -6.01 18.28 -11.19
CA ARG A 145 -7.08 17.74 -10.33
C ARG A 145 -6.57 16.68 -9.34
N ALA A 146 -5.64 15.83 -9.77
CA ALA A 146 -4.99 14.85 -8.91
C ALA A 146 -4.16 15.55 -7.80
N LEU A 147 -3.43 16.60 -8.16
CA LEU A 147 -2.67 17.40 -7.19
C LEU A 147 -3.58 18.12 -6.17
N ASP A 148 -4.73 18.63 -6.61
CA ASP A 148 -5.70 19.24 -5.68
C ASP A 148 -6.35 18.20 -4.76
N ALA A 149 -6.65 17.00 -5.27
CA ALA A 149 -7.13 15.88 -4.45
C ALA A 149 -6.08 15.44 -3.41
N TYR A 150 -4.81 15.34 -3.83
CA TYR A 150 -3.68 15.08 -2.93
C TYR A 150 -3.60 16.11 -1.81
N ARG A 151 -3.68 17.41 -2.10
CA ARG A 151 -3.64 18.48 -1.10
C ARG A 151 -4.75 18.35 -0.06
N ARG A 152 -5.97 18.04 -0.48
CA ARG A 152 -7.10 17.80 0.43
C ARG A 152 -6.86 16.57 1.31
N MET A 153 -6.35 15.48 0.73
CA MET A 153 -6.02 14.26 1.46
C MET A 153 -4.93 14.50 2.51
N VAL A 154 -3.84 15.17 2.15
CA VAL A 154 -2.73 15.48 3.07
C VAL A 154 -3.20 16.39 4.21
N ALA A 155 -4.02 17.40 3.92
CA ALA A 155 -4.59 18.27 4.96
C ALA A 155 -5.44 17.49 5.96
N ALA A 156 -6.27 16.55 5.48
CA ALA A 156 -7.09 15.69 6.32
C ALA A 156 -6.25 14.69 7.13
N ALA A 157 -5.22 14.10 6.52
CA ALA A 157 -4.31 13.18 7.20
C ALA A 157 -3.55 13.88 8.34
N ARG A 158 -2.99 15.06 8.08
CA ARG A 158 -2.28 15.85 9.11
C ARG A 158 -3.18 16.31 10.24
N ALA A 159 -4.46 16.56 9.97
CA ALA A 159 -5.43 16.90 11.01
C ALA A 159 -5.81 15.70 11.90
N ALA A 160 -5.72 14.47 11.37
CA ALA A 160 -6.19 13.26 12.05
C ALA A 160 -5.05 12.42 12.67
N VAL A 161 -3.83 12.50 12.13
CA VAL A 161 -2.70 11.63 12.49
C VAL A 161 -1.56 12.47 13.06
N PRO A 162 -1.28 12.38 14.38
CA PRO A 162 -0.18 13.12 15.01
C PRO A 162 1.18 12.89 14.37
N GLU A 163 1.48 11.66 13.94
CA GLU A 163 2.70 11.31 13.21
C GLU A 163 2.84 12.14 11.91
N ALA A 164 1.79 12.23 11.11
CA ALA A 164 1.79 13.00 9.87
C ALA A 164 1.82 14.53 10.11
N ALA A 165 1.36 14.99 11.27
CA ALA A 165 1.42 16.40 11.66
C ALA A 165 2.80 16.80 12.16
N ALA A 166 3.49 15.90 12.87
CA ALA A 166 4.78 16.17 13.50
C ALA A 166 5.96 16.16 12.53
N ASP A 167 5.87 15.37 11.45
CA ASP A 167 6.91 15.26 10.44
C ASP A 167 6.55 16.06 9.17
N PRO A 168 7.26 17.14 8.85
CA PRO A 168 6.98 17.94 7.66
C PRO A 168 7.23 17.17 6.35
N GLU A 169 8.08 16.15 6.34
CA GLU A 169 8.34 15.31 5.17
C GLU A 169 7.29 14.22 4.97
N MET A 170 6.55 13.84 6.02
CA MET A 170 5.49 12.85 5.92
C MET A 170 4.46 13.27 4.88
N LEU A 171 4.10 12.37 3.98
CA LEU A 171 3.19 12.57 2.85
C LEU A 171 3.72 13.50 1.74
N THR A 172 4.98 13.97 1.78
CA THR A 172 5.58 14.64 0.62
C THR A 172 5.78 13.64 -0.52
N ILE A 173 5.75 14.14 -1.76
CA ILE A 173 5.83 13.31 -2.97
C ILE A 173 7.28 13.16 -3.40
N PHE A 174 7.82 11.95 -3.43
CA PHE A 174 9.16 11.71 -3.96
C PHE A 174 9.16 11.27 -5.44
N SER A 175 8.01 10.86 -5.99
CA SER A 175 7.83 10.58 -7.43
C SER A 175 6.40 10.92 -7.86
N GLY A 176 6.26 11.79 -8.85
CA GLY A 176 5.00 12.16 -9.51
C GLY A 176 5.02 11.74 -10.98
N TYR A 177 4.57 12.62 -11.89
CA TYR A 177 4.58 12.35 -13.34
C TYR A 177 5.97 11.96 -13.85
N ARG A 178 5.99 10.97 -14.73
CA ARG A 178 7.20 10.49 -15.40
C ARG A 178 6.94 10.38 -16.89
N SER A 179 7.81 11.03 -17.69
CA SER A 179 7.71 10.98 -19.14
C SER A 179 8.03 9.59 -19.70
N PRO A 180 7.56 9.24 -20.92
CA PRO A 180 7.93 7.99 -21.58
C PRO A 180 9.44 7.77 -21.69
N ALA A 181 10.20 8.84 -21.96
CA ALA A 181 11.66 8.77 -22.02
C ALA A 181 12.29 8.42 -20.66
N ALA A 182 11.74 8.95 -19.56
CA ALA A 182 12.21 8.63 -18.21
C ALA A 182 11.84 7.19 -17.81
N ASP A 183 10.65 6.69 -18.19
CA ASP A 183 10.29 5.27 -17.98
C ASP A 183 11.23 4.35 -18.75
N ALA A 184 11.51 4.64 -20.03
CA ALA A 184 12.43 3.88 -20.85
C ALA A 184 13.86 3.87 -20.27
N ALA A 185 14.36 5.02 -19.84
CA ALA A 185 15.68 5.11 -19.21
C ALA A 185 15.77 4.29 -17.93
N ARG A 186 14.73 4.29 -17.09
CA ARG A 186 14.70 3.50 -15.86
C ARG A 186 14.69 2.01 -16.13
N CYS A 187 13.85 1.52 -17.04
CA CYS A 187 13.80 0.09 -17.33
C CYS A 187 15.09 -0.40 -17.99
N GLN A 188 15.75 0.43 -18.80
CA GLN A 188 17.06 0.11 -19.38
C GLN A 188 18.16 0.05 -18.31
N ALA A 189 18.20 1.03 -17.40
CA ALA A 189 19.18 1.08 -16.32
C ALA A 189 19.08 -0.13 -15.38
N ASP A 190 17.85 -0.59 -15.12
CA ASP A 190 17.59 -1.75 -14.27
C ASP A 190 17.72 -3.10 -15.02
N GLY A 191 17.93 -3.07 -16.35
CA GLY A 191 18.00 -4.28 -17.18
C GLY A 191 16.71 -5.09 -17.23
N ASN A 192 15.57 -4.48 -16.94
CA ASN A 192 14.28 -5.14 -16.77
C ASN A 192 13.12 -4.29 -17.31
N CYS A 193 12.95 -4.30 -18.63
CA CYS A 193 11.80 -3.67 -19.29
C CYS A 193 10.57 -4.60 -19.39
N ASP A 194 10.66 -5.85 -18.97
CA ASP A 194 9.63 -6.89 -19.14
C ASP A 194 8.71 -7.07 -17.92
N GLY A 195 8.83 -6.19 -16.90
CA GLY A 195 7.73 -5.96 -16.00
C GLY A 195 7.73 -6.65 -14.64
N ILE A 196 8.84 -7.25 -14.15
CA ILE A 196 8.90 -7.72 -12.76
C ILE A 196 9.27 -6.57 -11.81
N VAL A 197 10.36 -5.86 -12.09
CA VAL A 197 10.84 -4.73 -11.27
C VAL A 197 10.51 -3.39 -11.92
N ARG A 198 10.66 -3.29 -13.24
CA ARG A 198 10.32 -2.10 -14.04
C ARG A 198 9.56 -2.53 -15.29
N ALA A 199 8.44 -1.90 -15.56
CA ALA A 199 7.71 -2.08 -16.81
C ALA A 199 8.14 -1.01 -17.83
N ARG A 200 7.88 -1.27 -19.13
CA ARG A 200 8.06 -0.27 -20.21
C ARG A 200 7.28 1.02 -19.97
N CYS A 201 6.20 0.94 -19.21
CA CYS A 201 5.44 2.08 -18.73
C CYS A 201 5.03 1.87 -17.28
N SER A 202 4.89 2.97 -16.56
CA SER A 202 4.46 2.98 -15.17
C SER A 202 3.19 3.81 -14.99
N ALA A 203 2.51 3.64 -13.85
CA ALA A 203 1.38 4.47 -13.48
C ALA A 203 1.72 5.97 -13.44
N HIS A 204 2.97 6.31 -13.17
CA HIS A 204 3.44 7.71 -13.17
C HIS A 204 3.32 8.41 -14.53
N ARG A 205 3.31 7.65 -15.65
CA ARG A 205 3.10 8.21 -16.99
C ARG A 205 1.75 8.89 -17.13
N THR A 206 0.74 8.44 -16.39
CA THR A 206 -0.60 9.03 -16.44
C THR A 206 -0.68 10.41 -15.78
N GLY A 207 0.30 10.80 -14.94
CA GLY A 207 0.23 11.98 -14.09
C GLY A 207 -0.79 11.87 -12.95
N LEU A 208 -1.37 10.68 -12.73
CA LEU A 208 -2.35 10.39 -11.68
C LEU A 208 -1.72 9.70 -10.46
N ALA A 209 -0.50 9.15 -10.61
CA ALA A 209 0.19 8.44 -9.54
C ALA A 209 1.12 9.37 -8.76
N ALA A 210 1.18 9.14 -7.44
CA ALA A 210 2.10 9.75 -6.52
C ALA A 210 2.72 8.69 -5.60
N ASP A 211 4.06 8.70 -5.52
CA ASP A 211 4.79 8.01 -4.48
C ASP A 211 5.01 9.00 -3.32
N MET A 212 4.41 8.70 -2.16
CA MET A 212 4.42 9.57 -1.00
C MET A 212 5.21 8.96 0.15
N VAL A 213 5.89 9.79 0.93
CA VAL A 213 6.56 9.36 2.17
C VAL A 213 5.50 8.88 3.17
N VAL A 214 5.56 7.61 3.52
CA VAL A 214 4.72 6.99 4.57
C VAL A 214 5.58 6.47 5.73
N GLY A 215 6.80 6.98 5.85
CA GLY A 215 7.86 6.55 6.76
C GLY A 215 8.86 5.62 6.07
N HIS A 216 9.92 5.26 6.78
CA HIS A 216 10.90 4.26 6.38
C HIS A 216 11.62 3.70 7.61
N ALA A 217 12.05 2.44 7.54
CA ALA A 217 12.83 1.83 8.61
C ALA A 217 14.24 2.44 8.68
N PRO A 218 14.88 2.47 9.85
CA PRO A 218 16.26 2.95 9.97
C PRO A 218 17.21 2.24 9.00
N GLY A 219 18.00 3.02 8.27
CA GLY A 219 18.96 2.51 7.28
C GLY A 219 18.38 2.27 5.88
N TYR A 220 17.08 2.51 5.67
CA TYR A 220 16.45 2.42 4.34
C TYR A 220 16.05 3.80 3.82
N THR A 221 15.93 3.90 2.49
CA THR A 221 15.36 5.08 1.82
C THR A 221 13.83 4.99 1.73
N VAL A 222 13.17 6.12 1.52
CA VAL A 222 11.70 6.23 1.41
C VAL A 222 11.11 5.40 0.26
N ASP A 223 11.91 5.02 -0.73
CA ASP A 223 11.54 4.25 -1.91
C ASP A 223 12.09 2.80 -1.90
N SER A 224 12.72 2.38 -0.80
CA SER A 224 13.28 1.04 -0.70
C SER A 224 12.18 -0.02 -0.63
N SER A 225 12.19 -0.94 -1.60
CA SER A 225 11.25 -2.08 -1.67
C SER A 225 11.67 -3.30 -0.86
N ALA A 226 12.70 -3.18 0.00
CA ALA A 226 13.08 -4.24 0.93
C ALA A 226 11.93 -4.59 1.88
N ASP A 227 11.70 -5.87 2.14
CA ASP A 227 10.56 -6.35 2.93
C ASP A 227 10.52 -5.74 4.34
N ALA A 228 11.68 -5.59 5.00
CA ALA A 228 11.76 -4.93 6.30
C ALA A 228 11.30 -3.47 6.26
N ASN A 229 11.62 -2.74 5.19
CA ASN A 229 11.18 -1.36 5.01
C ASN A 229 9.67 -1.27 4.70
N ARG A 230 9.17 -2.13 3.83
CA ARG A 230 7.74 -2.22 3.52
C ARG A 230 6.92 -2.59 4.75
N LEU A 231 7.41 -3.55 5.55
CA LEU A 231 6.78 -3.93 6.82
C LEU A 231 6.71 -2.75 7.79
N PHE A 232 7.80 -2.01 7.96
CA PHE A 232 7.81 -0.79 8.77
C PHE A 232 6.74 0.20 8.29
N MET A 233 6.71 0.50 6.98
CA MET A 233 5.75 1.43 6.38
C MET A 233 4.30 1.05 6.65
N THR A 234 3.95 -0.25 6.52
CA THR A 234 2.57 -0.73 6.73
C THR A 234 2.13 -0.70 8.19
N HIS A 235 3.06 -0.55 9.12
CA HIS A 235 2.79 -0.38 10.55
C HIS A 235 2.62 1.09 10.98
N THR A 236 2.98 2.08 10.14
CA THR A 236 2.81 3.50 10.46
C THR A 236 1.33 3.88 10.59
N ALA A 237 1.04 4.82 11.49
CA ALA A 237 -0.33 5.35 11.65
C ALA A 237 -0.78 6.07 10.37
N THR A 238 0.16 6.71 9.67
CA THR A 238 -0.06 7.41 8.41
C THR A 238 -0.54 6.47 7.30
N TYR A 239 0.16 5.34 7.08
CA TYR A 239 -0.25 4.36 6.07
C TYR A 239 -1.63 3.76 6.39
N ARG A 240 -1.87 3.38 7.64
CA ARG A 240 -3.18 2.84 8.06
C ARG A 240 -4.31 3.85 7.88
N TRP A 241 -4.05 5.12 8.16
CA TRP A 241 -5.03 6.19 7.89
C TRP A 241 -5.31 6.32 6.40
N LEU A 242 -4.27 6.28 5.55
CA LEU A 242 -4.44 6.33 4.10
C LEU A 242 -5.29 5.17 3.59
N LEU A 243 -5.03 3.93 4.02
CA LEU A 243 -5.87 2.78 3.65
C LEU A 243 -7.35 3.01 3.96
N ALA A 244 -7.64 3.55 5.14
CA ALA A 244 -9.01 3.78 5.59
C ALA A 244 -9.70 4.99 4.94
N ASN A 245 -8.95 6.00 4.47
CA ASN A 245 -9.50 7.30 4.12
C ASN A 245 -9.15 7.81 2.72
N ALA A 246 -8.05 7.37 2.09
CA ALA A 246 -7.59 7.92 0.80
C ALA A 246 -8.63 7.74 -0.32
N GLY A 247 -9.43 6.68 -0.28
CA GLY A 247 -10.54 6.44 -1.20
C GLY A 247 -11.59 7.58 -1.22
N ARG A 248 -11.78 8.29 -0.10
CA ARG A 248 -12.68 9.47 -0.01
C ARG A 248 -12.17 10.66 -0.84
N PHE A 249 -10.89 10.66 -1.17
CA PHE A 249 -10.22 11.66 -2.01
C PHE A 249 -9.95 11.13 -3.41
N GLY A 250 -10.38 9.89 -3.71
CA GLY A 250 -10.19 9.22 -4.98
C GLY A 250 -8.86 8.50 -5.15
N PHE A 251 -8.08 8.29 -4.09
CA PHE A 251 -6.81 7.55 -4.18
C PHE A 251 -6.96 6.08 -3.82
N VAL A 252 -6.27 5.23 -4.58
CA VAL A 252 -6.13 3.78 -4.33
C VAL A 252 -4.66 3.41 -4.21
N ASN A 253 -4.35 2.47 -3.33
CA ASN A 253 -2.98 1.99 -3.11
C ASN A 253 -2.58 0.90 -4.11
N TYR A 254 -1.31 0.86 -4.48
CA TYR A 254 -0.70 -0.32 -5.09
C TYR A 254 -0.21 -1.25 -3.97
N PRO A 255 -0.77 -2.46 -3.83
CA PRO A 255 -0.50 -3.31 -2.67
C PRO A 255 0.97 -3.64 -2.41
N PHE A 256 1.78 -3.77 -3.46
CA PHE A 256 3.20 -4.06 -3.33
C PHE A 256 4.02 -2.88 -2.78
N GLU A 257 3.61 -1.64 -3.08
CA GLU A 257 4.32 -0.41 -2.74
C GLU A 257 3.49 0.44 -1.78
N PRO A 258 3.73 0.41 -0.46
CA PRO A 258 2.95 1.17 0.52
C PRO A 258 2.93 2.68 0.24
N TRP A 259 3.95 3.20 -0.42
CA TRP A 259 4.07 4.61 -0.81
C TRP A 259 3.30 4.98 -2.07
N HIS A 260 2.92 4.00 -2.95
CA HIS A 260 2.36 4.26 -4.27
C HIS A 260 0.83 4.35 -4.24
N TRP A 261 0.32 5.51 -4.67
CA TRP A 261 -1.10 5.83 -4.67
C TRP A 261 -1.52 6.41 -6.02
N GLU A 262 -2.63 5.93 -6.58
CA GLU A 262 -3.18 6.37 -7.87
C GLU A 262 -4.52 7.07 -7.67
N TRP A 263 -4.66 8.27 -8.26
CA TRP A 263 -5.93 8.99 -8.26
C TRP A 263 -6.84 8.50 -9.37
N THR A 264 -8.11 8.24 -9.03
CA THR A 264 -9.12 7.61 -9.91
C THR A 264 -10.23 8.57 -10.33
N GLY A 265 -10.07 9.86 -10.07
CA GLY A 265 -11.10 10.86 -10.34
C GLY A 265 -11.21 11.31 -11.80
N GLU A 266 -10.34 10.82 -12.70
CA GLU A 266 -10.43 10.97 -14.15
C GLU A 266 -9.69 9.83 -14.84
N ALA A 267 -10.04 9.56 -16.10
CA ALA A 267 -9.33 8.59 -16.92
C ALA A 267 -7.91 9.06 -17.25
N PRO A 268 -6.96 8.13 -17.42
CA PRO A 268 -5.58 8.42 -17.78
C PRO A 268 -5.44 9.07 -19.15
#